data_ea154163d61739c7cb468e008e368a68
#
_entry.id   ea154163d61739c7cb468e008e368a68
#
_cell.length_a   1.000
_cell.length_b   1.000
_cell.length_c   1.000
_cell.angle_alpha   90.00
_cell.angle_beta   90.00
_cell.angle_gamma   90.00
#
_symmetry.space_group_name_H-M   'P 1'
#
loop_
_entity.id
_entity.type
_entity.pdbx_description
1 polymer ?
#
loop_
_entity_poly.entity_id
_entity_poly.type
_entity_poly.pdbx_seq_one_letter_code
_entity_poly.pdbx_strand_id
1 'polypeptide(L)'
;MNISRIFILRPIATSLLMVALLLSGLLAYHYLPMAALPQIDYPTIQVQTLYPGASSEVMAAVVTSPLERQLGTMSGLVQMTSLSSAGASVITLQFDLSVPLDVAEQEVQAAINAADNLLPSDLPNPPVYNKVNPADPAIMTLAVYSDAMPLTRLEDLVDTRLAQKISQITGVGLVTLSGGQRPAVRVQVNPSALASAGLTMADVRSAIASANVNDAKGSFDGPQRTSTIDANDQLASAEEYARTIIGYSNGAPLRLEDVATVEEGAENARLAAYVADGEQGFRPAIVLSIQRQPGANVITVADSITRLLPQLQQALPGHVRVQVVTDRTTTIRATVHDVQLELVLAVVLVIAVIWIFLRNVQATIIPALAVPLSLVGSLGVMYLAGFSLNNLTLMALVIASGFVVDDAIVVIENISRYLENGYKPLQAALVGAGQIGFTIISLTLSLVAVLIPLLFMGDVAGRLFREFAVTLAVTILISAVISLSLTPMLCAVMLRPERHKEGEGNFFPALLRWYEGKLDWVLAHQRLTLAVAVGTLLLSVAMYALVPKGFSPRRTRASSRASRNSRRIPRLRPWPGARKNFPTCCWLIRPWPGWRSSWAWTASTPAWPPRA
;
A
#
# COMPACT_ATOMS: atom_id res chain seq x y z
N MET A 1 5.84 -1.15 -49.25
CA MET A 1 4.63 -1.97 -48.99
C MET A 1 3.58 -1.09 -48.30
N ASN A 2 2.39 -1.01 -48.84
CA ASN A 2 1.34 -0.18 -48.22
C ASN A 2 0.54 -1.06 -47.22
N ILE A 3 0.96 -1.05 -45.96
CA ILE A 3 0.32 -1.83 -44.88
C ILE A 3 -1.14 -1.43 -44.72
N SER A 4 -1.46 -0.15 -44.85
CA SER A 4 -2.81 0.41 -44.69
C SER A 4 -3.79 -0.07 -45.75
N ARG A 5 -3.32 -0.55 -46.91
CA ARG A 5 -4.14 -0.97 -48.04
C ARG A 5 -5.17 -2.04 -47.67
N ILE A 6 -4.77 -3.04 -46.87
CA ILE A 6 -5.65 -4.14 -46.48
C ILE A 6 -6.83 -3.62 -45.63
N PHE A 7 -6.56 -2.69 -44.72
CA PHE A 7 -7.54 -2.11 -43.82
C PHE A 7 -8.49 -1.12 -44.52
N ILE A 8 -7.97 -0.34 -45.47
CA ILE A 8 -8.77 0.60 -46.28
C ILE A 8 -9.77 -0.14 -47.16
N LEU A 9 -9.33 -1.27 -47.79
CA LEU A 9 -10.18 -2.05 -48.68
C LEU A 9 -11.21 -2.94 -47.99
N ARG A 10 -11.07 -3.15 -46.66
CA ARG A 10 -11.97 -4.00 -45.87
C ARG A 10 -12.49 -3.25 -44.66
N PRO A 11 -13.34 -2.21 -44.84
CA PRO A 11 -13.76 -1.33 -43.73
C PRO A 11 -14.53 -2.06 -42.64
N ILE A 12 -15.37 -3.04 -42.97
CA ILE A 12 -16.13 -3.82 -42.00
C ILE A 12 -15.19 -4.65 -41.09
N ALA A 13 -14.21 -5.33 -41.69
CA ALA A 13 -13.24 -6.13 -40.91
C ALA A 13 -12.40 -5.24 -40.00
N THR A 14 -11.97 -4.07 -40.47
CA THR A 14 -11.23 -3.09 -39.68
C THR A 14 -12.06 -2.57 -38.51
N SER A 15 -13.32 -2.21 -38.75
CA SER A 15 -14.23 -1.75 -37.67
C SER A 15 -14.49 -2.83 -36.62
N LEU A 16 -14.69 -4.09 -37.02
CA LEU A 16 -14.89 -5.21 -36.09
C LEU A 16 -13.63 -5.46 -35.24
N LEU A 17 -12.45 -5.39 -35.85
CA LEU A 17 -11.18 -5.52 -35.12
C LEU A 17 -11.00 -4.41 -34.08
N MET A 18 -11.37 -3.17 -34.41
CA MET A 18 -11.29 -2.04 -33.49
C MET A 18 -12.33 -2.15 -32.35
N VAL A 19 -13.53 -2.64 -32.65
CA VAL A 19 -14.53 -2.94 -31.61
C VAL A 19 -14.05 -4.05 -30.69
N ALA A 20 -13.44 -5.10 -31.22
CA ALA A 20 -12.85 -6.16 -30.40
C ALA A 20 -11.73 -5.63 -29.48
N LEU A 21 -10.87 -4.74 -29.99
CA LEU A 21 -9.83 -4.07 -29.19
C LEU A 21 -10.47 -3.22 -28.07
N LEU A 22 -11.52 -2.45 -28.39
CA LEU A 22 -12.23 -1.65 -27.41
C LEU A 22 -12.84 -2.52 -26.30
N LEU A 23 -13.53 -3.60 -26.68
CA LEU A 23 -14.19 -4.50 -25.72
C LEU A 23 -13.15 -5.21 -24.84
N SER A 24 -12.01 -5.65 -25.41
CA SER A 24 -10.94 -6.26 -24.63
C SER A 24 -10.35 -5.30 -23.61
N GLY A 25 -10.15 -4.03 -23.99
CA GLY A 25 -9.65 -2.99 -23.10
C GLY A 25 -10.64 -2.60 -22.00
N LEU A 26 -11.94 -2.51 -22.31
CA LEU A 26 -12.98 -2.26 -21.30
C LEU A 26 -13.11 -3.41 -20.31
N LEU A 27 -13.01 -4.65 -20.78
CA LEU A 27 -13.01 -5.83 -19.93
C LEU A 27 -11.78 -5.81 -19.01
N ALA A 28 -10.60 -5.53 -19.55
CA ALA A 28 -9.36 -5.41 -18.79
C ALA A 28 -9.44 -4.32 -17.72
N TYR A 29 -10.04 -3.17 -18.03
CA TYR A 29 -10.25 -2.08 -17.06
C TYR A 29 -10.99 -2.54 -15.81
N HIS A 30 -11.99 -3.41 -15.97
CA HIS A 30 -12.76 -3.93 -14.84
C HIS A 30 -11.94 -4.86 -13.92
N TYR A 31 -10.98 -5.59 -14.49
CA TYR A 31 -10.14 -6.55 -13.75
C TYR A 31 -8.78 -6.00 -13.31
N LEU A 32 -8.36 -4.81 -13.82
CA LEU A 32 -7.10 -4.21 -13.43
C LEU A 32 -7.11 -3.80 -11.95
N PRO A 33 -6.13 -4.24 -11.16
CA PRO A 33 -6.01 -3.83 -9.77
C PRO A 33 -5.67 -2.33 -9.66
N MET A 34 -6.31 -1.63 -8.73
CA MET A 34 -6.01 -0.23 -8.45
C MET A 34 -5.03 -0.10 -7.29
N ALA A 35 -4.00 0.72 -7.46
CA ALA A 35 -2.98 1.00 -6.45
C ALA A 35 -2.57 2.47 -6.47
N ALA A 36 -1.91 2.96 -5.41
CA ALA A 36 -1.37 4.33 -5.42
C ALA A 36 -0.11 4.44 -6.29
N LEU A 37 0.76 3.44 -6.20
CA LEU A 37 2.03 3.31 -6.91
C LEU A 37 2.17 1.87 -7.41
N PRO A 38 3.06 1.61 -8.38
CA PRO A 38 3.44 0.25 -8.75
C PRO A 38 3.87 -0.57 -7.54
N GLN A 39 3.62 -1.87 -7.58
CA GLN A 39 4.01 -2.76 -6.49
C GLN A 39 5.53 -2.96 -6.51
N ILE A 40 6.20 -2.44 -5.47
CA ILE A 40 7.66 -2.55 -5.28
C ILE A 40 7.93 -3.16 -3.91
N ASP A 41 7.11 -4.10 -3.52
CA ASP A 41 7.28 -4.70 -2.23
C ASP A 41 8.47 -5.66 -2.29
N TYR A 42 9.46 -5.41 -1.45
CA TYR A 42 10.47 -6.42 -1.15
C TYR A 42 9.80 -7.57 -0.40
N PRO A 43 10.09 -8.82 -0.76
CA PRO A 43 9.67 -9.94 0.06
C PRO A 43 10.24 -9.74 1.47
N THR A 44 9.37 -9.47 2.43
CA THR A 44 9.78 -9.16 3.80
C THR A 44 9.00 -10.02 4.76
N ILE A 45 9.73 -10.66 5.68
CA ILE A 45 9.16 -11.51 6.72
C ILE A 45 9.64 -10.98 8.08
N GLN A 46 8.72 -10.85 9.01
CA GLN A 46 9.00 -10.45 10.38
C GLN A 46 8.86 -11.66 11.30
N VAL A 47 9.93 -11.99 12.03
CA VAL A 47 9.92 -13.01 13.07
C VAL A 47 9.82 -12.33 14.42
N GLN A 48 8.85 -12.73 15.24
CA GLN A 48 8.60 -12.20 16.57
C GLN A 48 8.69 -13.31 17.61
N THR A 49 9.41 -13.06 18.69
CA THR A 49 9.52 -13.96 19.84
C THR A 49 9.27 -13.18 21.11
N LEU A 50 8.40 -13.71 21.96
CA LEU A 50 8.08 -13.11 23.26
C LEU A 50 8.69 -13.95 24.37
N TYR A 51 9.38 -13.29 25.30
CA TYR A 51 9.94 -13.90 26.50
C TYR A 51 9.72 -12.94 27.69
N PRO A 52 8.48 -12.95 28.28
CA PRO A 52 8.10 -12.04 29.32
C PRO A 52 9.05 -12.10 30.54
N GLY A 53 9.46 -10.94 31.04
CA GLY A 53 10.37 -10.85 32.18
C GLY A 53 11.85 -10.77 31.80
N ALA A 54 12.24 -11.09 30.58
CA ALA A 54 13.61 -10.95 30.12
C ALA A 54 13.98 -9.47 29.88
N SER A 55 15.19 -9.08 30.28
CA SER A 55 15.74 -7.77 29.89
C SER A 55 16.10 -7.74 28.40
N SER A 56 16.28 -6.54 27.83
CA SER A 56 16.71 -6.39 26.44
C SER A 56 18.05 -7.08 26.13
N GLU A 57 18.96 -7.10 27.10
CA GLU A 57 20.27 -7.77 26.99
C GLU A 57 20.12 -9.29 26.98
N VAL A 58 19.27 -9.82 27.86
CA VAL A 58 18.97 -11.27 27.90
C VAL A 58 18.26 -11.64 26.59
N MET A 59 17.26 -10.88 26.14
CA MET A 59 16.61 -11.12 24.86
C MET A 59 17.60 -11.16 23.70
N ALA A 60 18.53 -10.21 23.64
CA ALA A 60 19.55 -10.16 22.59
C ALA A 60 20.47 -11.39 22.60
N ALA A 61 20.89 -11.83 23.79
CA ALA A 61 21.86 -12.93 23.94
C ALA A 61 21.25 -14.32 23.73
N VAL A 62 20.06 -14.58 24.35
CA VAL A 62 19.52 -15.95 24.42
C VAL A 62 18.42 -16.23 23.40
N VAL A 63 17.84 -15.20 22.79
CA VAL A 63 16.77 -15.35 21.79
C VAL A 63 17.18 -14.80 20.44
N THR A 64 17.55 -13.51 20.38
CA THR A 64 17.80 -12.85 19.11
C THR A 64 19.05 -13.39 18.41
N SER A 65 20.18 -13.50 19.12
CA SER A 65 21.45 -13.96 18.53
C SER A 65 21.42 -15.42 18.03
N PRO A 66 20.81 -16.40 18.72
CA PRO A 66 20.62 -17.74 18.17
C PRO A 66 19.76 -17.74 16.89
N LEU A 67 18.66 -16.97 16.87
CA LEU A 67 17.81 -16.83 15.68
C LEU A 67 18.56 -16.17 14.53
N GLU A 68 19.29 -15.08 14.77
CA GLU A 68 20.07 -14.37 13.75
C GLU A 68 21.10 -15.29 13.07
N ARG A 69 21.74 -16.18 13.83
CA ARG A 69 22.72 -17.14 13.27
C ARG A 69 22.08 -18.11 12.28
N GLN A 70 20.90 -18.60 12.58
CA GLN A 70 20.19 -19.53 11.69
C GLN A 70 19.57 -18.79 10.50
N LEU A 71 18.90 -17.67 10.77
CA LEU A 71 18.25 -16.86 9.74
C LEU A 71 19.26 -16.20 8.79
N GLY A 72 20.48 -15.90 9.25
CA GLY A 72 21.53 -15.29 8.44
C GLY A 72 22.13 -16.21 7.36
N THR A 73 21.85 -17.51 7.39
CA THR A 73 22.36 -18.49 6.41
C THR A 73 21.44 -18.67 5.21
N MET A 74 20.26 -18.01 5.20
CA MET A 74 19.26 -18.17 4.15
C MET A 74 19.72 -17.58 2.82
N SER A 75 19.34 -18.24 1.74
CA SER A 75 19.62 -17.78 0.38
C SER A 75 18.79 -16.55 0.02
N GLY A 76 19.39 -15.60 -0.71
CA GLY A 76 18.68 -14.40 -1.17
C GLY A 76 18.32 -13.39 -0.07
N LEU A 77 18.82 -13.55 1.16
CA LEU A 77 18.69 -12.56 2.22
C LEU A 77 19.56 -11.34 1.91
N VAL A 78 18.94 -10.17 1.73
CA VAL A 78 19.64 -8.91 1.42
C VAL A 78 19.93 -8.13 2.69
N GLN A 79 18.95 -8.09 3.61
CA GLN A 79 19.08 -7.34 4.85
C GLN A 79 18.35 -8.04 5.99
N MET A 80 18.99 -8.08 7.14
CA MET A 80 18.41 -8.50 8.40
C MET A 80 18.58 -7.37 9.43
N THR A 81 17.47 -7.02 10.08
CA THR A 81 17.47 -6.04 11.17
C THR A 81 16.74 -6.64 12.35
N SER A 82 17.31 -6.51 13.53
CA SER A 82 16.72 -7.03 14.76
C SER A 82 16.58 -5.94 15.81
N LEU A 83 15.51 -6.06 16.58
CA LEU A 83 15.20 -5.18 17.70
C LEU A 83 14.91 -6.05 18.92
N SER A 84 15.80 -6.00 19.91
CA SER A 84 15.61 -6.65 21.20
C SER A 84 15.12 -5.62 22.22
N SER A 85 13.94 -5.83 22.75
CA SER A 85 13.34 -5.01 23.80
C SER A 85 13.08 -5.88 25.05
N ALA A 86 12.67 -5.26 26.15
CA ALA A 86 12.31 -6.02 27.35
C ALA A 86 11.14 -6.97 27.02
N GLY A 87 11.39 -8.28 27.08
CA GLY A 87 10.39 -9.33 26.86
C GLY A 87 10.02 -9.60 25.40
N ALA A 88 10.65 -8.95 24.40
CA ALA A 88 10.33 -9.18 23.00
C ALA A 88 11.54 -9.04 22.08
N SER A 89 11.66 -9.95 21.11
CA SER A 89 12.58 -9.88 19.98
C SER A 89 11.79 -9.79 18.68
N VAL A 90 12.18 -8.85 17.81
CA VAL A 90 11.59 -8.67 16.49
C VAL A 90 12.71 -8.64 15.47
N ILE A 91 12.74 -9.63 14.57
CA ILE A 91 13.74 -9.76 13.50
C ILE A 91 13.02 -9.54 12.18
N THR A 92 13.48 -8.59 11.40
CA THR A 92 12.94 -8.28 10.07
C THR A 92 13.91 -8.74 9.01
N LEU A 93 13.44 -9.60 8.11
CA LEU A 93 14.19 -10.23 7.04
C LEU A 93 13.71 -9.67 5.72
N GLN A 94 14.59 -9.07 4.97
CA GLN A 94 14.31 -8.56 3.63
C GLN A 94 15.09 -9.39 2.61
N PHE A 95 14.34 -9.98 1.68
CA PHE A 95 14.89 -10.83 0.63
C PHE A 95 15.06 -10.07 -0.69
N ASP A 96 15.87 -10.64 -1.58
CA ASP A 96 16.00 -10.15 -2.94
C ASP A 96 14.65 -10.23 -3.67
N LEU A 97 14.45 -9.29 -4.58
CA LEU A 97 13.21 -9.15 -5.35
C LEU A 97 12.93 -10.34 -6.28
N SER A 98 13.93 -11.16 -6.57
CA SER A 98 13.80 -12.39 -7.38
C SER A 98 13.28 -13.59 -6.57
N VAL A 99 13.33 -13.52 -5.22
CA VAL A 99 12.90 -14.61 -4.34
C VAL A 99 11.38 -14.55 -4.17
N PRO A 100 10.64 -15.62 -4.50
CA PRO A 100 9.21 -15.69 -4.20
C PRO A 100 8.97 -15.69 -2.68
N LEU A 101 7.96 -14.95 -2.22
CA LEU A 101 7.66 -14.83 -0.79
C LEU A 101 7.37 -16.17 -0.12
N ASP A 102 6.72 -17.09 -0.84
CA ASP A 102 6.40 -18.42 -0.31
C ASP A 102 7.64 -19.30 -0.13
N VAL A 103 8.68 -19.13 -0.97
CA VAL A 103 9.97 -19.80 -0.80
C VAL A 103 10.70 -19.22 0.41
N ALA A 104 10.73 -17.90 0.53
CA ALA A 104 11.33 -17.24 1.71
C ALA A 104 10.65 -17.68 3.01
N GLU A 105 9.31 -17.84 3.00
CA GLU A 105 8.55 -18.35 4.15
C GLU A 105 9.00 -19.75 4.58
N GLN A 106 9.15 -20.67 3.63
CA GLN A 106 9.60 -22.04 3.91
C GLN A 106 11.02 -22.07 4.49
N GLU A 107 11.93 -21.25 3.96
CA GLU A 107 13.28 -21.13 4.48
C GLU A 107 13.30 -20.54 5.90
N VAL A 108 12.50 -19.50 6.16
CA VAL A 108 12.37 -18.90 7.50
C VAL A 108 11.82 -19.92 8.49
N GLN A 109 10.80 -20.68 8.14
CA GLN A 109 10.24 -21.72 9.01
C GLN A 109 11.30 -22.81 9.30
N ALA A 110 12.05 -23.24 8.28
CA ALA A 110 13.11 -24.23 8.46
C ALA A 110 14.23 -23.70 9.39
N ALA A 111 14.60 -22.41 9.24
CA ALA A 111 15.61 -21.78 10.09
C ALA A 111 15.12 -21.61 11.54
N ILE A 112 13.85 -21.27 11.76
CA ILE A 112 13.24 -21.22 13.10
C ILE A 112 13.28 -22.61 13.75
N ASN A 113 12.88 -23.66 13.03
CA ASN A 113 12.91 -25.02 13.53
C ASN A 113 14.35 -25.49 13.86
N ALA A 114 15.34 -25.06 13.07
CA ALA A 114 16.75 -25.37 13.35
C ALA A 114 17.29 -24.61 14.59
N ALA A 115 16.70 -23.46 14.90
CA ALA A 115 17.06 -22.68 16.09
C ALA A 115 16.41 -23.19 17.38
N ASP A 116 15.37 -24.01 17.33
CA ASP A 116 14.53 -24.40 18.47
C ASP A 116 15.35 -24.95 19.66
N ASN A 117 16.31 -25.83 19.40
CA ASN A 117 17.18 -26.39 20.42
C ASN A 117 18.19 -25.38 21.01
N LEU A 118 18.34 -24.20 20.42
CA LEU A 118 19.24 -23.14 20.86
C LEU A 118 18.51 -22.07 21.69
N LEU A 119 17.19 -22.12 21.69
CA LEU A 119 16.33 -21.18 22.41
C LEU A 119 16.06 -21.67 23.84
N PRO A 120 15.71 -20.77 24.76
CA PRO A 120 15.28 -21.14 26.09
C PRO A 120 14.08 -22.09 26.08
N SER A 121 14.16 -23.18 26.83
CA SER A 121 13.11 -24.21 26.92
C SER A 121 11.83 -23.71 27.63
N ASP A 122 11.91 -22.59 28.35
CA ASP A 122 10.83 -21.95 29.08
C ASP A 122 10.16 -20.79 28.31
N LEU A 123 10.36 -20.72 26.98
CA LEU A 123 9.62 -19.79 26.14
C LEU A 123 8.12 -20.13 26.17
N PRO A 124 7.25 -19.13 26.43
CA PRO A 124 5.79 -19.37 26.48
C PRO A 124 5.21 -19.80 25.14
N ASN A 125 5.80 -19.35 24.04
CA ASN A 125 5.44 -19.71 22.67
C ASN A 125 6.70 -19.77 21.79
N PRO A 126 6.75 -20.64 20.78
CA PRO A 126 7.81 -20.64 19.80
C PRO A 126 7.82 -19.32 19.01
N PRO A 127 8.94 -18.97 18.33
CA PRO A 127 8.99 -17.82 17.44
C PRO A 127 7.91 -17.88 16.36
N VAL A 128 7.20 -16.78 16.15
CA VAL A 128 6.13 -16.66 15.14
C VAL A 128 6.62 -15.73 14.04
N TYR A 129 6.36 -16.09 12.78
CA TYR A 129 6.67 -15.23 11.65
C TYR A 129 5.41 -14.68 10.98
N ASN A 130 5.54 -13.49 10.41
CA ASN A 130 4.47 -12.81 9.68
C ASN A 130 5.00 -12.26 8.35
N LYS A 131 4.22 -12.42 7.28
CA LYS A 131 4.51 -11.86 5.95
C LYS A 131 4.12 -10.39 5.93
N VAL A 132 4.94 -9.53 6.49
CA VAL A 132 4.68 -8.09 6.54
C VAL A 132 5.97 -7.30 6.40
N ASN A 133 5.85 -6.15 5.74
CA ASN A 133 6.88 -5.14 5.79
C ASN A 133 6.55 -4.15 6.93
N PRO A 134 7.30 -4.14 8.03
CA PRO A 134 7.03 -3.23 9.16
C PRO A 134 7.20 -1.75 8.79
N ALA A 135 7.87 -1.44 7.67
CA ALA A 135 7.97 -0.07 7.15
C ALA A 135 6.69 0.38 6.45
N ASP A 136 5.83 -0.56 6.01
CA ASP A 136 4.54 -0.22 5.42
C ASP A 136 3.56 0.19 6.52
N PRO A 137 2.93 1.35 6.38
CA PRO A 137 1.90 1.75 7.33
C PRO A 137 0.65 0.87 7.15
N ALA A 138 -0.09 0.68 8.25
CA ALA A 138 -1.35 -0.03 8.24
C ALA A 138 -2.29 0.48 7.14
N ILE A 139 -2.96 -0.44 6.44
CA ILE A 139 -3.93 -0.10 5.39
C ILE A 139 -5.23 0.43 5.99
N MET A 140 -5.60 -0.12 7.14
CA MET A 140 -6.79 0.25 7.89
C MET A 140 -6.50 0.18 9.39
N THR A 141 -7.04 1.12 10.15
CA THR A 141 -6.98 1.11 11.61
C THR A 141 -8.40 1.16 12.15
N LEU A 142 -8.73 0.20 12.99
CA LEU A 142 -10.01 0.13 13.68
C LEU A 142 -9.83 0.47 15.15
N ALA A 143 -10.77 1.15 15.76
CA ALA A 143 -10.85 1.31 17.19
C ALA A 143 -12.08 0.58 17.71
N VAL A 144 -11.89 -0.22 18.76
CA VAL A 144 -12.96 -0.93 19.45
C VAL A 144 -13.04 -0.43 20.89
N TYR A 145 -14.20 -0.01 21.30
CA TYR A 145 -14.43 0.52 22.63
C TYR A 145 -15.79 0.11 23.19
N SER A 146 -15.89 0.12 24.51
CA SER A 146 -17.13 -0.15 25.23
C SER A 146 -17.18 0.70 26.49
N ASP A 147 -18.36 1.20 26.81
CA ASP A 147 -18.60 1.95 28.07
C ASP A 147 -18.99 1.02 29.23
N ALA A 148 -19.37 -0.22 28.95
CA ALA A 148 -19.92 -1.17 29.91
C ALA A 148 -18.99 -2.35 30.25
N MET A 149 -17.88 -2.54 29.48
CA MET A 149 -17.00 -3.67 29.63
C MET A 149 -15.58 -3.22 29.99
N PRO A 150 -14.89 -3.88 30.94
CA PRO A 150 -13.50 -3.59 31.26
C PRO A 150 -12.59 -3.97 30.06
N LEU A 151 -11.47 -3.23 29.92
CA LEU A 151 -10.53 -3.42 28.79
C LEU A 151 -9.98 -4.83 28.70
N THR A 152 -9.82 -5.52 29.82
CA THR A 152 -9.32 -6.92 29.86
C THR A 152 -10.26 -7.89 29.15
N ARG A 153 -11.57 -7.80 29.40
CA ARG A 153 -12.58 -8.62 28.71
C ARG A 153 -12.78 -8.17 27.27
N LEU A 154 -12.67 -6.87 27.02
CA LEU A 154 -12.77 -6.34 25.66
C LEU A 154 -11.62 -6.84 24.78
N GLU A 155 -10.39 -6.92 25.33
CA GLU A 155 -9.22 -7.44 24.62
C GLU A 155 -9.40 -8.89 24.19
N ASP A 156 -9.78 -9.76 25.11
CA ASP A 156 -10.03 -11.17 24.82
C ASP A 156 -11.09 -11.35 23.71
N LEU A 157 -12.16 -10.58 23.79
CA LEU A 157 -13.24 -10.62 22.81
C LEU A 157 -12.81 -10.09 21.44
N VAL A 158 -11.99 -9.03 21.42
CA VAL A 158 -11.46 -8.45 20.18
C VAL A 158 -10.43 -9.38 19.53
N ASP A 159 -9.52 -9.95 20.32
CA ASP A 159 -8.52 -10.89 19.83
C ASP A 159 -9.18 -12.14 19.22
N THR A 160 -10.07 -12.78 19.96
CA THR A 160 -10.70 -14.03 19.55
C THR A 160 -11.73 -13.88 18.43
N ARG A 161 -12.51 -12.81 18.40
CA ARG A 161 -13.62 -12.66 17.45
C ARG A 161 -13.36 -11.70 16.29
N LEU A 162 -12.60 -10.62 16.50
CA LEU A 162 -12.29 -9.68 15.43
C LEU A 162 -10.95 -9.98 14.76
N ALA A 163 -9.87 -9.99 15.54
CA ALA A 163 -8.52 -10.07 14.99
C ALA A 163 -8.31 -11.37 14.21
N GLN A 164 -8.73 -12.51 14.76
CA GLN A 164 -8.63 -13.80 14.07
C GLN A 164 -9.43 -13.84 12.76
N LYS A 165 -10.64 -13.30 12.73
CA LYS A 165 -11.46 -13.28 11.50
C LYS A 165 -10.90 -12.34 10.45
N ILE A 166 -10.37 -11.19 10.85
CA ILE A 166 -9.72 -10.26 9.94
C ILE A 166 -8.40 -10.84 9.39
N SER A 167 -7.63 -11.52 10.23
CA SER A 167 -6.37 -12.17 9.81
C SER A 167 -6.58 -13.29 8.77
N GLN A 168 -7.76 -13.91 8.73
CA GLN A 168 -8.11 -14.95 7.75
C GLN A 168 -8.45 -14.38 6.37
N ILE A 169 -8.61 -13.07 6.23
CA ILE A 169 -8.90 -12.44 4.93
C ILE A 169 -7.66 -12.52 4.04
N THR A 170 -7.84 -13.03 2.83
CA THR A 170 -6.76 -13.12 1.85
C THR A 170 -6.13 -11.74 1.60
N GLY A 171 -4.80 -11.67 1.72
CA GLY A 171 -4.03 -10.44 1.55
C GLY A 171 -3.81 -9.65 2.85
N VAL A 172 -4.39 -10.04 3.97
CA VAL A 172 -4.02 -9.52 5.29
C VAL A 172 -2.74 -10.22 5.75
N GLY A 173 -1.72 -9.45 6.10
CA GLY A 173 -0.43 -9.96 6.55
C GLY A 173 -0.30 -10.03 8.07
N LEU A 174 -0.80 -9.00 8.75
CA LEU A 174 -0.73 -8.92 10.21
C LEU A 174 -1.85 -8.02 10.74
N VAL A 175 -2.47 -8.47 11.82
CA VAL A 175 -3.38 -7.67 12.64
C VAL A 175 -2.73 -7.49 14.01
N THR A 176 -2.37 -6.26 14.35
CA THR A 176 -1.78 -5.91 15.66
C THR A 176 -2.81 -5.21 16.53
N LEU A 177 -2.93 -5.67 17.77
CA LEU A 177 -3.72 -5.01 18.79
C LEU A 177 -2.82 -4.07 19.61
N SER A 178 -3.30 -2.89 19.91
CA SER A 178 -2.61 -1.89 20.72
C SER A 178 -3.57 -1.28 21.74
N GLY A 179 -3.08 -1.05 22.95
CA GLY A 179 -3.86 -0.45 24.03
C GLY A 179 -4.77 -1.41 24.77
N GLY A 180 -4.85 -2.65 24.32
CA GLY A 180 -5.55 -3.71 25.02
C GLY A 180 -4.79 -4.19 26.25
N GLN A 181 -5.50 -4.80 27.14
CA GLN A 181 -4.98 -5.33 28.40
C GLN A 181 -5.39 -6.80 28.51
N ARG A 182 -4.52 -7.71 28.10
CA ARG A 182 -4.78 -9.15 28.26
C ARG A 182 -5.07 -9.47 29.72
N PRO A 183 -6.11 -10.26 30.02
CA PRO A 183 -6.40 -10.67 31.39
C PRO A 183 -5.26 -11.54 31.93
N ALA A 184 -4.87 -11.30 33.17
CA ALA A 184 -3.86 -12.08 33.87
C ALA A 184 -4.12 -12.07 35.38
N VAL A 185 -3.70 -13.12 36.06
CA VAL A 185 -3.60 -13.13 37.52
C VAL A 185 -2.28 -12.50 37.91
N ARG A 186 -2.33 -11.43 38.70
CA ARG A 186 -1.16 -10.69 39.16
C ARG A 186 -0.82 -11.10 40.59
N VAL A 187 0.38 -11.62 40.77
CA VAL A 187 0.91 -11.97 42.07
C VAL A 187 1.96 -10.94 42.48
N GLN A 188 1.62 -10.10 43.43
CA GLN A 188 2.49 -9.05 43.98
C GLN A 188 3.12 -9.55 45.27
N VAL A 189 4.31 -10.13 45.17
CA VAL A 189 5.02 -10.71 46.29
C VAL A 189 5.60 -9.64 47.22
N ASN A 190 5.41 -9.81 48.54
CA ASN A 190 6.04 -8.99 49.56
C ASN A 190 7.42 -9.56 49.92
N PRO A 191 8.53 -8.87 49.52
CA PRO A 191 9.86 -9.41 49.74
C PRO A 191 10.18 -9.65 51.24
N SER A 192 9.67 -8.84 52.15
CA SER A 192 9.92 -8.98 53.59
C SER A 192 9.21 -10.20 54.17
N ALA A 193 7.93 -10.44 53.76
CA ALA A 193 7.19 -11.62 54.18
C ALA A 193 7.82 -12.89 53.64
N LEU A 194 8.27 -12.86 52.35
CA LEU A 194 8.94 -13.98 51.70
C LEU A 194 10.26 -14.34 52.42
N ALA A 195 11.09 -13.33 52.71
CA ALA A 195 12.37 -13.53 53.43
C ALA A 195 12.12 -14.05 54.87
N SER A 196 11.09 -13.60 55.56
CA SER A 196 10.70 -14.08 56.90
C SER A 196 10.28 -15.54 56.86
N ALA A 197 9.71 -16.00 55.76
CA ALA A 197 9.34 -17.40 55.55
C ALA A 197 10.51 -18.29 55.09
N GLY A 198 11.68 -17.72 54.82
CA GLY A 198 12.86 -18.44 54.31
C GLY A 198 12.73 -18.89 52.86
N LEU A 199 11.80 -18.28 52.09
CA LEU A 199 11.55 -18.60 50.69
C LEU A 199 12.18 -17.58 49.74
N THR A 200 12.42 -18.00 48.52
CA THR A 200 12.92 -17.17 47.42
C THR A 200 11.83 -16.90 46.36
N MET A 201 12.05 -15.92 45.49
CA MET A 201 11.16 -15.69 44.34
C MET A 201 11.14 -16.90 43.39
N ALA A 202 12.22 -17.69 43.34
CA ALA A 202 12.27 -18.90 42.53
C ALA A 202 11.31 -19.97 43.06
N ASP A 203 11.19 -20.09 44.40
CA ASP A 203 10.26 -21.05 45.02
C ASP A 203 8.81 -20.69 44.71
N VAL A 204 8.46 -19.41 44.77
CA VAL A 204 7.12 -18.93 44.40
C VAL A 204 6.82 -19.21 42.91
N ARG A 205 7.79 -18.92 42.02
CA ARG A 205 7.66 -19.20 40.59
C ARG A 205 7.44 -20.69 40.32
N SER A 206 8.24 -21.52 40.96
CA SER A 206 8.17 -22.99 40.82
C SER A 206 6.83 -23.54 41.35
N ALA A 207 6.37 -23.03 42.49
CA ALA A 207 5.10 -23.42 43.07
C ALA A 207 3.92 -23.05 42.15
N ILE A 208 3.90 -21.84 41.60
CA ILE A 208 2.88 -21.41 40.65
C ILE A 208 2.91 -22.24 39.36
N ALA A 209 4.12 -22.52 38.82
CA ALA A 209 4.26 -23.32 37.61
C ALA A 209 3.78 -24.77 37.83
N SER A 210 4.10 -25.36 38.97
CA SER A 210 3.67 -26.73 39.30
C SER A 210 2.19 -26.86 39.68
N ALA A 211 1.58 -25.78 40.15
CA ALA A 211 0.18 -25.76 40.54
C ALA A 211 -0.78 -25.61 39.32
N ASN A 212 -0.27 -25.23 38.16
CA ASN A 212 -1.07 -24.98 36.94
C ASN A 212 -0.60 -25.85 35.77
N VAL A 213 -0.67 -27.15 35.96
CA VAL A 213 -0.24 -28.14 34.95
C VAL A 213 -1.44 -28.93 34.43
N ASN A 214 -1.56 -29.06 33.11
CA ASN A 214 -2.58 -29.86 32.46
C ASN A 214 -1.91 -31.08 31.80
N ASP A 215 -1.59 -32.10 32.59
CA ASP A 215 -0.96 -33.33 32.15
C ASP A 215 -1.97 -34.44 31.89
N ALA A 216 -1.59 -35.42 31.07
CA ALA A 216 -2.37 -36.64 30.86
C ALA A 216 -2.49 -37.43 32.16
N LYS A 217 -3.69 -37.66 32.63
CA LYS A 217 -3.98 -38.35 33.90
C LYS A 217 -4.08 -39.89 33.73
N GLY A 218 -4.03 -40.38 32.49
CA GLY A 218 -4.18 -41.80 32.17
C GLY A 218 -5.63 -42.31 32.17
N SER A 219 -5.79 -43.62 32.29
CA SER A 219 -7.09 -44.26 32.25
C SER A 219 -7.14 -45.42 33.24
N PHE A 220 -8.35 -45.77 33.67
CA PHE A 220 -8.64 -47.04 34.32
C PHE A 220 -9.07 -48.06 33.30
N ASP A 221 -8.24 -49.05 33.06
CA ASP A 221 -8.52 -50.13 32.12
C ASP A 221 -9.11 -51.34 32.83
N GLY A 222 -10.39 -51.57 32.64
CA GLY A 222 -11.09 -52.75 33.11
C GLY A 222 -11.27 -53.80 31.98
N PRO A 223 -11.66 -55.03 32.33
CA PRO A 223 -11.78 -56.11 31.32
C PRO A 223 -12.82 -55.88 30.24
N GLN A 224 -13.74 -54.94 30.40
CA GLN A 224 -14.81 -54.60 29.45
C GLN A 224 -14.97 -53.11 29.20
N ARG A 225 -14.29 -52.24 29.96
CA ARG A 225 -14.42 -50.79 29.86
C ARG A 225 -13.10 -50.10 30.22
N THR A 226 -12.74 -49.15 29.40
CA THR A 226 -11.68 -48.16 29.72
C THR A 226 -12.36 -46.83 30.09
N SER A 227 -11.99 -46.28 31.22
CA SER A 227 -12.47 -44.95 31.66
C SER A 227 -11.28 -43.99 31.73
N THR A 228 -11.26 -42.99 30.86
CA THR A 228 -10.26 -41.93 30.91
C THR A 228 -10.48 -41.08 32.15
N ILE A 229 -9.38 -40.74 32.83
CA ILE A 229 -9.41 -39.80 33.96
C ILE A 229 -9.36 -38.38 33.40
N ASP A 230 -10.44 -37.63 33.61
CA ASP A 230 -10.52 -36.22 33.26
C ASP A 230 -10.61 -35.39 34.56
N ALA A 231 -9.51 -34.73 34.90
CA ALA A 231 -9.45 -33.79 36.03
C ALA A 231 -8.83 -32.48 35.55
N ASN A 232 -9.55 -31.40 35.72
CA ASN A 232 -9.04 -30.06 35.44
C ASN A 232 -8.23 -29.55 36.64
N ASP A 233 -6.91 -29.53 36.51
CA ASP A 233 -5.97 -29.04 37.52
C ASP A 233 -5.52 -27.60 37.24
N GLN A 234 -6.13 -26.93 36.25
CA GLN A 234 -5.79 -25.53 35.92
C GLN A 234 -6.51 -24.56 36.85
N LEU A 235 -5.74 -23.67 37.45
CA LEU A 235 -6.26 -22.60 38.27
C LEU A 235 -6.83 -21.49 37.37
N ALA A 236 -8.10 -21.14 37.57
CA ALA A 236 -8.83 -20.20 36.71
C ALA A 236 -9.04 -18.80 37.37
N SER A 237 -8.91 -18.70 38.67
CA SER A 237 -9.22 -17.46 39.42
C SER A 237 -8.10 -17.01 40.35
N ALA A 238 -8.03 -15.72 40.64
CA ALA A 238 -7.08 -15.18 41.61
C ALA A 238 -7.22 -15.81 43.00
N GLU A 239 -8.44 -16.19 43.42
CA GLU A 239 -8.69 -16.86 44.70
C GLU A 239 -8.09 -18.27 44.76
N GLU A 240 -8.14 -19.03 43.65
CA GLU A 240 -7.54 -20.35 43.59
C GLU A 240 -6.01 -20.24 43.65
N TYR A 241 -5.40 -19.29 42.93
CA TYR A 241 -3.97 -19.02 43.06
C TYR A 241 -3.58 -18.58 44.47
N ALA A 242 -4.38 -17.73 45.14
CA ALA A 242 -4.09 -17.25 46.50
C ALA A 242 -3.97 -18.42 47.51
N ARG A 243 -4.77 -19.47 47.32
CA ARG A 243 -4.80 -20.66 48.19
C ARG A 243 -3.68 -21.68 47.90
N THR A 244 -2.90 -21.48 46.83
CA THR A 244 -1.81 -22.40 46.46
C THR A 244 -0.77 -22.47 47.58
N ILE A 245 -0.40 -23.69 47.98
CA ILE A 245 0.63 -23.92 48.98
C ILE A 245 2.01 -23.74 48.31
N ILE A 246 2.80 -22.79 48.76
CA ILE A 246 4.14 -22.48 48.25
C ILE A 246 5.26 -23.09 49.10
N GLY A 247 4.95 -23.56 50.31
CA GLY A 247 5.89 -24.15 51.24
C GLY A 247 5.26 -24.51 52.58
N TYR A 248 6.10 -24.93 53.51
CA TYR A 248 5.69 -25.22 54.88
C TYR A 248 6.60 -24.46 55.84
N SER A 249 6.04 -23.80 56.84
CA SER A 249 6.74 -23.13 57.92
C SER A 249 6.32 -23.76 59.25
N ASN A 250 7.26 -24.29 59.99
CA ASN A 250 7.01 -24.99 61.28
C ASN A 250 5.92 -26.09 61.23
N GLY A 251 5.79 -26.77 60.09
CA GLY A 251 4.80 -27.82 59.87
C GLY A 251 3.41 -27.30 59.45
N ALA A 252 3.19 -26.00 59.36
CA ALA A 252 1.96 -25.41 58.82
C ALA A 252 2.12 -25.04 57.34
N PRO A 253 1.09 -25.28 56.48
CA PRO A 253 1.14 -24.93 55.09
C PRO A 253 1.17 -23.39 54.93
N LEU A 254 2.16 -22.90 54.19
CA LEU A 254 2.28 -21.50 53.83
C LEU A 254 1.65 -21.30 52.44
N ARG A 255 0.66 -20.45 52.37
CA ARG A 255 -0.10 -20.14 51.13
C ARG A 255 0.49 -18.91 50.45
N LEU A 256 0.17 -18.78 49.16
CA LEU A 256 0.60 -17.64 48.37
C LEU A 256 0.03 -16.31 48.92
N GLU A 257 -1.20 -16.32 49.45
CA GLU A 257 -1.86 -15.15 50.10
C GLU A 257 -1.11 -14.64 51.32
N ASP A 258 -0.33 -15.49 52.04
CA ASP A 258 0.42 -15.11 53.22
C ASP A 258 1.65 -14.23 52.89
N VAL A 259 2.18 -14.36 51.68
CA VAL A 259 3.41 -13.66 51.24
C VAL A 259 3.18 -12.74 50.00
N ALA A 260 2.01 -12.79 49.42
CA ALA A 260 1.69 -12.01 48.21
C ALA A 260 0.22 -11.55 48.19
N THR A 261 -0.02 -10.45 47.49
CA THR A 261 -1.37 -10.05 47.10
C THR A 261 -1.66 -10.61 45.71
N VAL A 262 -2.74 -11.36 45.59
CA VAL A 262 -3.17 -12.00 44.35
C VAL A 262 -4.44 -11.33 43.87
N GLU A 263 -4.43 -10.77 42.67
CA GLU A 263 -5.56 -10.06 42.08
C GLU A 263 -5.74 -10.32 40.60
N GLU A 264 -6.97 -10.30 40.11
CA GLU A 264 -7.22 -10.28 38.68
C GLU A 264 -6.86 -8.90 38.12
N GLY A 265 -6.12 -8.88 37.02
CA GLY A 265 -5.65 -7.64 36.42
C GLY A 265 -5.24 -7.78 34.97
N ALA A 266 -4.44 -6.84 34.53
CA ALA A 266 -3.88 -6.86 33.20
C ALA A 266 -2.45 -7.45 33.20
N GLU A 267 -2.10 -8.25 32.21
CA GLU A 267 -0.73 -8.71 31.97
C GLU A 267 0.23 -7.52 31.91
N ASN A 268 -0.15 -6.48 31.16
CA ASN A 268 0.61 -5.24 31.08
C ASN A 268 -0.30 -4.01 31.28
N ALA A 269 -0.33 -3.49 32.50
CA ALA A 269 -1.10 -2.30 32.87
C ALA A 269 -0.54 -0.98 32.30
N ARG A 270 0.60 -1.01 31.56
CA ARG A 270 1.23 0.19 30.98
C ARG A 270 0.80 0.45 29.54
N LEU A 271 0.05 -0.46 28.92
CA LEU A 271 -0.52 -0.29 27.60
C LEU A 271 -1.83 0.50 27.70
N ALA A 272 -1.97 1.52 26.87
CA ALA A 272 -3.20 2.28 26.76
C ALA A 272 -3.36 2.86 25.35
N ALA A 273 -4.55 2.79 24.80
CA ALA A 273 -4.95 3.52 23.61
C ALA A 273 -6.27 4.24 23.86
N TYR A 274 -6.47 5.35 23.18
CA TYR A 274 -7.65 6.17 23.30
C TYR A 274 -8.19 6.53 21.93
N VAL A 275 -9.51 6.54 21.80
CA VAL A 275 -10.21 7.08 20.63
C VAL A 275 -10.99 8.31 21.05
N ALA A 276 -10.98 9.34 20.22
CA ALA A 276 -11.83 10.51 20.39
C ALA A 276 -12.96 10.45 19.35
N ASP A 277 -14.20 10.44 19.82
CA ASP A 277 -15.39 10.68 19.03
C ASP A 277 -15.81 12.15 19.27
N GLY A 278 -15.74 12.98 18.22
CA GLY A 278 -15.72 14.45 18.24
C GLY A 278 -16.54 15.20 19.30
N GLU A 279 -17.59 14.59 19.87
CA GLU A 279 -18.48 15.22 20.86
C GLU A 279 -18.28 14.70 22.29
N GLN A 280 -17.71 13.52 22.49
CA GLN A 280 -17.72 12.84 23.80
C GLN A 280 -16.35 12.71 24.48
N GLY A 281 -15.29 13.30 23.88
CA GLY A 281 -13.94 13.28 24.45
C GLY A 281 -13.19 11.97 24.22
N PHE A 282 -12.08 11.76 24.98
CA PHE A 282 -11.23 10.58 24.85
C PHE A 282 -11.80 9.41 25.63
N ARG A 283 -11.93 8.25 24.97
CA ARG A 283 -12.36 6.99 25.57
C ARG A 283 -11.23 5.95 25.45
N PRO A 284 -11.04 5.11 26.47
CA PRO A 284 -10.16 3.97 26.34
C PRO A 284 -10.66 3.05 25.22
N ALA A 285 -9.76 2.62 24.36
CA ALA A 285 -10.09 1.79 23.22
C ALA A 285 -8.97 0.80 22.92
N ILE A 286 -9.30 -0.26 22.23
CA ILE A 286 -8.35 -1.17 21.61
C ILE A 286 -8.23 -0.79 20.14
N VAL A 287 -7.01 -0.57 19.70
CA VAL A 287 -6.72 -0.18 18.33
C VAL A 287 -6.15 -1.38 17.57
N LEU A 288 -6.87 -1.80 16.53
CA LEU A 288 -6.41 -2.82 15.61
C LEU A 288 -5.75 -2.14 14.42
N SER A 289 -4.48 -2.41 14.20
CA SER A 289 -3.75 -1.98 13.01
C SER A 289 -3.63 -3.15 12.06
N ILE A 290 -4.20 -3.01 10.85
CA ILE A 290 -4.26 -4.06 9.84
C ILE A 290 -3.23 -3.74 8.77
N GLN A 291 -2.27 -4.63 8.58
CA GLN A 291 -1.24 -4.57 7.55
C GLN A 291 -1.53 -5.60 6.46
N ARG A 292 -1.24 -5.24 5.21
CA ARG A 292 -1.36 -6.18 4.09
C ARG A 292 -0.13 -7.06 3.96
N GLN A 293 -0.29 -8.19 3.28
CA GLN A 293 0.85 -8.96 2.78
C GLN A 293 1.57 -8.18 1.66
N PRO A 294 2.90 -8.32 1.52
CA PRO A 294 3.61 -7.82 0.37
C PRO A 294 2.97 -8.32 -0.93
N GLY A 295 2.79 -7.43 -1.91
CA GLY A 295 2.13 -7.77 -3.17
C GLY A 295 0.59 -7.79 -3.16
N ALA A 296 -0.07 -7.76 -2.01
CA ALA A 296 -1.53 -7.75 -1.94
C ALA A 296 -2.12 -6.37 -2.34
N ASN A 297 -3.28 -6.40 -2.99
CA ASN A 297 -3.97 -5.16 -3.39
C ASN A 297 -4.65 -4.51 -2.18
N VAL A 298 -4.22 -3.28 -1.86
CA VAL A 298 -4.71 -2.50 -0.71
C VAL A 298 -6.23 -2.30 -0.75
N ILE A 299 -6.78 -1.99 -1.94
CA ILE A 299 -8.22 -1.68 -2.09
C ILE A 299 -9.05 -2.95 -1.90
N THR A 300 -8.66 -4.06 -2.51
CA THR A 300 -9.37 -5.33 -2.41
C THR A 300 -9.39 -5.84 -0.98
N VAL A 301 -8.27 -5.74 -0.27
CA VAL A 301 -8.18 -6.14 1.14
C VAL A 301 -9.07 -5.26 2.01
N ALA A 302 -9.00 -3.94 1.87
CA ALA A 302 -9.81 -3.02 2.66
C ALA A 302 -11.32 -3.17 2.37
N ASP A 303 -11.72 -3.43 1.11
CA ASP A 303 -13.11 -3.70 0.75
C ASP A 303 -13.61 -5.00 1.37
N SER A 304 -12.77 -6.02 1.42
CA SER A 304 -13.11 -7.29 2.06
C SER A 304 -13.30 -7.13 3.57
N ILE A 305 -12.45 -6.34 4.23
CA ILE A 305 -12.59 -5.98 5.64
C ILE A 305 -13.89 -5.18 5.84
N THR A 306 -14.12 -4.14 5.05
CA THR A 306 -15.30 -3.27 5.17
C THR A 306 -16.60 -4.04 4.98
N ARG A 307 -16.65 -5.02 4.07
CA ARG A 307 -17.80 -5.90 3.90
C ARG A 307 -18.04 -6.84 5.08
N LEU A 308 -16.97 -7.26 5.75
CA LEU A 308 -17.05 -8.15 6.91
C LEU A 308 -17.43 -7.40 8.20
N LEU A 309 -17.06 -6.13 8.34
CA LEU A 309 -17.29 -5.34 9.55
C LEU A 309 -18.73 -5.35 10.09
N PRO A 310 -19.80 -5.21 9.27
CA PRO A 310 -21.18 -5.26 9.76
C PRO A 310 -21.53 -6.63 10.40
N GLN A 311 -21.03 -7.72 9.83
CA GLN A 311 -21.26 -9.07 10.37
C GLN A 311 -20.52 -9.26 11.70
N LEU A 312 -19.27 -8.77 11.77
CA LEU A 312 -18.48 -8.81 13.00
C LEU A 312 -19.11 -7.94 14.09
N GLN A 313 -19.61 -6.76 13.74
CA GLN A 313 -20.31 -5.89 14.70
C GLN A 313 -21.58 -6.55 15.27
N GLN A 314 -22.33 -7.29 14.46
CA GLN A 314 -23.51 -8.06 14.93
C GLN A 314 -23.15 -9.23 15.85
N ALA A 315 -21.96 -9.82 15.66
CA ALA A 315 -21.46 -10.90 16.51
C ALA A 315 -20.90 -10.43 17.87
N LEU A 316 -20.74 -9.13 18.04
CA LEU A 316 -20.28 -8.53 19.28
C LEU A 316 -21.46 -8.12 20.19
N PRO A 317 -21.26 -8.06 21.51
CA PRO A 317 -22.25 -7.51 22.43
C PRO A 317 -22.66 -6.07 22.03
N GLY A 318 -23.94 -5.72 22.17
CA GLY A 318 -24.49 -4.46 21.65
C GLY A 318 -23.88 -3.17 22.21
N HIS A 319 -23.15 -3.26 23.33
CA HIS A 319 -22.41 -2.13 23.94
C HIS A 319 -20.97 -1.99 23.43
N VAL A 320 -20.48 -2.93 22.61
CA VAL A 320 -19.16 -2.84 21.96
C VAL A 320 -19.32 -2.17 20.60
N ARG A 321 -18.53 -1.13 20.35
CA ARG A 321 -18.54 -0.38 19.09
C ARG A 321 -17.23 -0.54 18.36
N VAL A 322 -17.30 -0.77 17.05
CA VAL A 322 -16.16 -0.82 16.13
C VAL A 322 -16.22 0.40 15.23
N GLN A 323 -15.15 1.19 15.22
CA GLN A 323 -15.05 2.41 14.42
C GLN A 323 -13.83 2.35 13.52
N VAL A 324 -14.01 2.66 12.24
CA VAL A 324 -12.88 2.85 11.32
C VAL A 324 -12.24 4.21 11.61
N VAL A 325 -11.01 4.21 12.09
CA VAL A 325 -10.25 5.43 12.42
C VAL A 325 -9.50 5.96 11.21
N THR A 326 -8.80 5.07 10.52
CA THR A 326 -8.09 5.41 9.28
C THR A 326 -8.36 4.36 8.22
N ASP A 327 -8.63 4.84 7.02
CA ASP A 327 -8.70 4.03 5.80
C ASP A 327 -7.85 4.72 4.73
N ARG A 328 -6.75 4.06 4.35
CA ARG A 328 -5.84 4.59 3.32
C ARG A 328 -6.41 4.49 1.92
N THR A 329 -7.39 3.62 1.70
CA THR A 329 -8.00 3.45 0.38
C THR A 329 -8.76 4.69 -0.07
N THR A 330 -9.31 5.46 0.86
CA THR A 330 -10.01 6.72 0.56
C THR A 330 -9.13 7.69 -0.22
N THR A 331 -7.87 7.86 0.23
CA THR A 331 -6.89 8.71 -0.47
C THR A 331 -6.47 8.12 -1.81
N ILE A 332 -6.28 6.78 -1.88
CA ILE A 332 -5.89 6.10 -3.11
C ILE A 332 -7.01 6.26 -4.16
N ARG A 333 -8.26 6.01 -3.77
CA ARG A 333 -9.44 6.17 -4.65
C ARG A 333 -9.59 7.61 -5.13
N ALA A 334 -9.45 8.59 -4.24
CA ALA A 334 -9.50 10.00 -4.60
C ALA A 334 -8.41 10.35 -5.62
N THR A 335 -7.16 9.94 -5.39
CA THR A 335 -6.06 10.20 -6.32
C THR A 335 -6.30 9.55 -7.68
N VAL A 336 -6.75 8.29 -7.72
CA VAL A 336 -7.05 7.60 -8.98
C VAL A 336 -8.20 8.29 -9.72
N HIS A 337 -9.24 8.70 -9.00
CA HIS A 337 -10.37 9.44 -9.59
C HIS A 337 -9.94 10.79 -10.16
N ASP A 338 -9.10 11.54 -9.44
CA ASP A 338 -8.58 12.83 -9.91
C ASP A 338 -7.78 12.66 -11.21
N VAL A 339 -6.88 11.67 -11.28
CA VAL A 339 -6.10 11.42 -12.51
C VAL A 339 -6.96 10.89 -13.65
N GLN A 340 -8.02 10.11 -13.37
CA GLN A 340 -9.00 9.71 -14.40
C GLN A 340 -9.73 10.93 -14.97
N LEU A 341 -10.12 11.88 -14.13
CA LEU A 341 -10.75 13.12 -14.56
C LEU A 341 -9.77 13.96 -15.38
N GLU A 342 -8.50 14.05 -14.98
CA GLU A 342 -7.45 14.71 -15.74
C GLU A 342 -7.25 14.06 -17.13
N LEU A 343 -7.29 12.72 -17.21
CA LEU A 343 -7.21 11.99 -18.48
C LEU A 343 -8.38 12.34 -19.42
N VAL A 344 -9.62 12.34 -18.89
CA VAL A 344 -10.79 12.73 -19.67
C VAL A 344 -10.67 14.17 -20.13
N LEU A 345 -10.26 15.08 -19.24
CA LEU A 345 -10.07 16.49 -19.58
C LEU A 345 -8.99 16.67 -20.66
N ALA A 346 -7.86 15.94 -20.55
CA ALA A 346 -6.81 15.96 -21.56
C ALA A 346 -7.32 15.54 -22.93
N VAL A 347 -8.08 14.44 -23.01
CA VAL A 347 -8.69 13.96 -24.27
C VAL A 347 -9.65 14.99 -24.84
N VAL A 348 -10.53 15.58 -24.01
CA VAL A 348 -11.49 16.61 -24.46
C VAL A 348 -10.76 17.85 -24.98
N LEU A 349 -9.73 18.30 -24.25
CA LEU A 349 -8.94 19.47 -24.63
C LEU A 349 -8.19 19.24 -25.95
N VAL A 350 -7.62 18.07 -26.13
CA VAL A 350 -6.95 17.66 -27.37
C VAL A 350 -7.93 17.67 -28.53
N ILE A 351 -9.13 17.09 -28.38
CA ILE A 351 -10.18 17.10 -29.43
C ILE A 351 -10.60 18.54 -29.75
N ALA A 352 -10.75 19.40 -28.72
CA ALA A 352 -11.09 20.80 -28.91
C ALA A 352 -10.02 21.56 -29.71
N VAL A 353 -8.73 21.33 -29.39
CA VAL A 353 -7.62 21.94 -30.13
C VAL A 353 -7.63 21.47 -31.60
N ILE A 354 -7.79 20.18 -31.84
CA ILE A 354 -7.89 19.63 -33.21
C ILE A 354 -9.03 20.29 -33.98
N TRP A 355 -10.20 20.43 -33.34
CA TRP A 355 -11.36 21.08 -33.96
C TRP A 355 -11.11 22.54 -34.33
N ILE A 356 -10.41 23.30 -33.47
CA ILE A 356 -10.03 24.69 -33.71
C ILE A 356 -9.11 24.80 -34.95
N PHE A 357 -8.16 23.89 -35.10
CA PHE A 357 -7.19 23.93 -36.20
C PHE A 357 -7.74 23.37 -37.50
N LEU A 358 -8.39 22.19 -37.47
CA LEU A 358 -8.90 21.54 -38.68
C LEU A 358 -10.20 22.16 -39.19
N ARG A 359 -10.98 22.83 -38.33
CA ARG A 359 -12.28 23.46 -38.65
C ARG A 359 -13.29 22.57 -39.40
N ASN A 360 -13.02 21.29 -39.45
CA ASN A 360 -13.83 20.27 -40.12
C ASN A 360 -14.25 19.22 -39.13
N VAL A 361 -15.57 19.08 -38.90
CA VAL A 361 -16.13 18.11 -37.95
C VAL A 361 -15.77 16.67 -38.35
N GLN A 362 -15.82 16.36 -39.66
CA GLN A 362 -15.52 15.00 -40.16
C GLN A 362 -14.03 14.63 -39.91
N ALA A 363 -13.13 15.57 -40.14
CA ALA A 363 -11.72 15.39 -39.87
C ALA A 363 -11.40 15.29 -38.34
N THR A 364 -12.18 15.99 -37.51
CA THR A 364 -12.02 15.97 -36.04
C THR A 364 -12.52 14.67 -35.40
N ILE A 365 -13.59 14.07 -35.92
CA ILE A 365 -14.16 12.83 -35.39
C ILE A 365 -13.15 11.66 -35.49
N ILE A 366 -12.32 11.65 -36.52
CA ILE A 366 -11.37 10.54 -36.73
C ILE A 366 -10.35 10.42 -35.58
N PRO A 367 -9.59 11.48 -35.21
CA PRO A 367 -8.72 11.41 -34.03
C PRO A 367 -9.50 11.27 -32.74
N ALA A 368 -10.70 11.86 -32.65
CA ALA A 368 -11.57 11.73 -31.48
C ALA A 368 -11.99 10.28 -31.19
N LEU A 369 -12.01 9.41 -32.19
CA LEU A 369 -12.22 7.97 -32.06
C LEU A 369 -10.91 7.22 -31.83
N ALA A 370 -9.83 7.61 -32.50
CA ALA A 370 -8.55 6.92 -32.43
C ALA A 370 -7.90 7.02 -31.04
N VAL A 371 -7.99 8.19 -30.38
CA VAL A 371 -7.36 8.42 -29.08
C VAL A 371 -7.95 7.55 -27.98
N PRO A 372 -9.27 7.58 -27.69
CA PRO A 372 -9.86 6.72 -26.67
C PRO A 372 -9.62 5.24 -26.96
N LEU A 373 -9.67 4.84 -28.24
CA LEU A 373 -9.46 3.47 -28.64
C LEU A 373 -8.02 3.00 -28.34
N SER A 374 -7.02 3.86 -28.58
CA SER A 374 -5.62 3.56 -28.26
C SER A 374 -5.39 3.45 -26.75
N LEU A 375 -5.96 4.39 -25.98
CA LEU A 375 -5.84 4.39 -24.52
C LEU A 375 -6.54 3.18 -23.89
N VAL A 376 -7.77 2.89 -24.32
CA VAL A 376 -8.50 1.73 -23.80
C VAL A 376 -7.87 0.42 -24.25
N GLY A 377 -7.41 0.34 -25.50
CA GLY A 377 -6.69 -0.84 -26.00
C GLY A 377 -5.42 -1.17 -25.22
N SER A 378 -4.70 -0.15 -24.75
CA SER A 378 -3.49 -0.37 -23.93
C SER A 378 -3.78 -1.00 -22.56
N LEU A 379 -4.96 -0.79 -22.00
CA LEU A 379 -5.38 -1.43 -20.75
C LEU A 379 -5.44 -2.95 -20.87
N GLY A 380 -5.80 -3.47 -22.07
CA GLY A 380 -5.77 -4.89 -22.34
C GLY A 380 -4.38 -5.50 -22.20
N VAL A 381 -3.37 -4.82 -22.74
CA VAL A 381 -1.97 -5.27 -22.63
C VAL A 381 -1.43 -5.09 -21.20
N MET A 382 -1.80 -4.01 -20.52
CA MET A 382 -1.45 -3.81 -19.11
C MET A 382 -1.96 -4.95 -18.23
N TYR A 383 -3.20 -5.40 -18.46
CA TYR A 383 -3.77 -6.54 -17.74
C TYR A 383 -2.98 -7.84 -17.99
N LEU A 384 -2.65 -8.13 -19.26
CA LEU A 384 -1.86 -9.30 -19.62
C LEU A 384 -0.42 -9.25 -19.07
N ALA A 385 0.14 -8.05 -18.90
CA ALA A 385 1.44 -7.83 -18.30
C ALA A 385 1.44 -7.86 -16.76
N GLY A 386 0.26 -8.00 -16.12
CA GLY A 386 0.13 -8.01 -14.66
C GLY A 386 0.34 -6.64 -14.01
N PHE A 387 0.16 -5.55 -14.75
CA PHE A 387 0.32 -4.19 -14.24
C PHE A 387 -0.92 -3.73 -13.48
N SER A 388 -0.76 -2.64 -12.71
CA SER A 388 -1.84 -2.02 -11.95
C SER A 388 -2.24 -0.65 -12.55
N LEU A 389 -3.49 -0.26 -12.31
CA LEU A 389 -3.92 1.13 -12.50
C LEU A 389 -3.42 1.95 -11.32
N ASN A 390 -2.32 2.64 -11.51
CA ASN A 390 -1.68 3.46 -10.50
C ASN A 390 -1.38 4.85 -11.06
N ASN A 391 -0.93 5.74 -10.20
CA ASN A 391 -0.65 7.13 -10.59
C ASN A 391 0.36 7.24 -11.74
N LEU A 392 1.38 6.36 -11.78
CA LEU A 392 2.41 6.40 -12.84
C LEU A 392 1.87 5.85 -14.17
N THR A 393 1.12 4.74 -14.15
CA THR A 393 0.53 4.18 -15.37
C THR A 393 -0.53 5.11 -15.96
N LEU A 394 -1.34 5.75 -15.11
CA LEU A 394 -2.31 6.77 -15.55
C LEU A 394 -1.61 8.02 -16.11
N MET A 395 -0.52 8.51 -15.48
CA MET A 395 0.31 9.57 -16.06
C MET A 395 0.90 9.18 -17.42
N ALA A 396 1.33 7.92 -17.58
CA ALA A 396 1.80 7.43 -18.88
C ALA A 396 0.71 7.54 -19.94
N LEU A 397 -0.55 7.18 -19.61
CA LEU A 397 -1.69 7.32 -20.52
C LEU A 397 -2.02 8.78 -20.85
N VAL A 398 -1.94 9.69 -19.87
CA VAL A 398 -2.13 11.13 -20.11
C VAL A 398 -1.05 11.66 -21.07
N ILE A 399 0.21 11.32 -20.85
CA ILE A 399 1.32 11.71 -21.74
C ILE A 399 1.15 11.08 -23.12
N ALA A 400 0.78 9.78 -23.16
CA ALA A 400 0.53 9.07 -24.41
C ALA A 400 -0.55 9.72 -25.25
N SER A 401 -1.59 10.32 -24.64
CA SER A 401 -2.70 10.94 -25.37
C SER A 401 -2.22 12.02 -26.35
N GLY A 402 -1.16 12.76 -26.01
CA GLY A 402 -0.53 13.73 -26.90
C GLY A 402 0.16 13.08 -28.11
N PHE A 403 0.94 12.02 -27.91
CA PHE A 403 1.62 11.31 -28.99
C PHE A 403 0.65 10.57 -29.91
N VAL A 404 -0.40 9.98 -29.32
CA VAL A 404 -1.44 9.25 -30.06
C VAL A 404 -2.17 10.16 -31.05
N VAL A 405 -2.41 11.40 -30.65
CA VAL A 405 -3.09 12.40 -31.48
C VAL A 405 -2.23 12.82 -32.65
N ASP A 406 -0.95 13.04 -32.43
CA ASP A 406 -0.01 13.50 -33.45
C ASP A 406 0.04 12.52 -34.64
N ASP A 407 0.14 11.23 -34.36
CA ASP A 407 0.10 10.18 -35.40
C ASP A 407 -1.15 10.26 -36.28
N ALA A 408 -2.33 10.46 -35.66
CA ALA A 408 -3.58 10.55 -36.38
C ALA A 408 -3.68 11.84 -37.22
N ILE A 409 -3.19 12.97 -36.69
CA ILE A 409 -3.21 14.28 -37.40
C ILE A 409 -2.34 14.22 -38.65
N VAL A 410 -1.12 13.69 -38.57
CA VAL A 410 -0.19 13.59 -39.70
C VAL A 410 -0.81 12.75 -40.83
N VAL A 411 -1.51 11.66 -40.50
CA VAL A 411 -2.22 10.84 -41.50
C VAL A 411 -3.33 11.62 -42.18
N ILE A 412 -4.17 12.28 -41.38
CA ILE A 412 -5.34 13.03 -41.88
C ILE A 412 -4.87 14.20 -42.77
N GLU A 413 -3.89 14.95 -42.32
CA GLU A 413 -3.34 16.09 -43.05
C GLU A 413 -2.82 15.66 -44.45
N ASN A 414 -2.00 14.60 -44.49
CA ASN A 414 -1.47 14.13 -45.76
C ASN A 414 -2.58 13.61 -46.70
N ILE A 415 -3.59 12.91 -46.18
CA ILE A 415 -4.73 12.44 -46.97
C ILE A 415 -5.56 13.63 -47.43
N SER A 416 -5.82 14.64 -46.61
CA SER A 416 -6.56 15.86 -46.96
C SER A 416 -5.88 16.64 -48.07
N ARG A 417 -4.54 16.75 -48.04
CA ARG A 417 -3.77 17.40 -49.10
C ARG A 417 -3.96 16.70 -50.46
N TYR A 418 -4.06 15.36 -50.53
CA TYR A 418 -4.38 14.66 -51.77
C TYR A 418 -5.82 14.86 -52.19
N LEU A 419 -6.75 14.98 -51.24
CA LEU A 419 -8.16 15.31 -51.52
C LEU A 419 -8.29 16.68 -52.16
N GLU A 420 -7.59 17.70 -51.65
CA GLU A 420 -7.53 19.07 -52.19
C GLU A 420 -6.94 19.09 -53.61
N ASN A 421 -5.97 18.19 -53.90
CA ASN A 421 -5.41 18.00 -55.22
C ASN A 421 -6.35 17.25 -56.20
N GLY A 422 -7.60 17.00 -55.84
CA GLY A 422 -8.65 16.44 -56.70
C GLY A 422 -8.73 14.92 -56.77
N TYR A 423 -8.01 14.19 -55.91
CA TYR A 423 -8.11 12.72 -55.82
C TYR A 423 -9.43 12.30 -55.20
N LYS A 424 -9.97 11.15 -55.63
CA LYS A 424 -11.16 10.55 -54.97
C LYS A 424 -10.79 10.10 -53.54
N PRO A 425 -11.69 10.12 -52.55
CA PRO A 425 -11.39 9.80 -51.16
C PRO A 425 -10.62 8.47 -50.95
N LEU A 426 -11.06 7.41 -51.63
CA LEU A 426 -10.39 6.12 -51.56
C LEU A 426 -8.95 6.15 -52.14
N GLN A 427 -8.74 6.86 -53.23
CA GLN A 427 -7.41 6.98 -53.85
C GLN A 427 -6.51 7.88 -53.00
N ALA A 428 -7.05 9.01 -52.49
CA ALA A 428 -6.31 9.90 -51.58
C ALA A 428 -5.83 9.15 -50.32
N ALA A 429 -6.70 8.32 -49.72
CA ALA A 429 -6.33 7.49 -48.59
C ALA A 429 -5.26 6.45 -48.89
N LEU A 430 -5.36 5.76 -50.06
CA LEU A 430 -4.38 4.76 -50.46
C LEU A 430 -2.99 5.35 -50.75
N VAL A 431 -2.95 6.51 -51.42
CA VAL A 431 -1.69 7.18 -51.77
C VAL A 431 -1.10 7.88 -50.57
N GLY A 432 -1.92 8.66 -49.85
CA GLY A 432 -1.50 9.41 -48.67
C GLY A 432 -0.98 8.51 -47.54
N ALA A 433 -1.71 7.46 -47.18
CA ALA A 433 -1.27 6.52 -46.16
C ALA A 433 -0.01 5.72 -46.61
N GLY A 434 0.12 5.42 -47.88
CA GLY A 434 1.30 4.75 -48.43
C GLY A 434 2.57 5.58 -48.30
N GLN A 435 2.47 6.89 -48.47
CA GLN A 435 3.59 7.82 -48.41
C GLN A 435 4.13 8.00 -46.97
N ILE A 436 3.25 8.10 -45.99
CA ILE A 436 3.65 8.40 -44.61
C ILE A 436 3.79 7.17 -43.71
N GLY A 437 3.42 5.98 -44.22
CA GLY A 437 3.47 4.76 -43.40
C GLY A 437 4.86 4.47 -42.82
N PHE A 438 5.91 4.68 -43.60
CA PHE A 438 7.28 4.52 -43.12
C PHE A 438 7.66 5.58 -42.07
N THR A 439 7.21 6.81 -42.26
CA THR A 439 7.48 7.92 -41.33
C THR A 439 6.87 7.65 -39.97
N ILE A 440 5.62 7.16 -39.91
CA ILE A 440 4.94 6.82 -38.64
C ILE A 440 5.69 5.68 -37.94
N ILE A 441 6.05 4.62 -38.63
CA ILE A 441 6.81 3.52 -38.04
C ILE A 441 8.16 4.00 -37.51
N SER A 442 8.86 4.86 -38.23
CA SER A 442 10.14 5.41 -37.81
C SER A 442 10.01 6.31 -36.57
N LEU A 443 8.98 7.18 -36.52
CA LEU A 443 8.67 8.02 -35.36
C LEU A 443 8.33 7.18 -34.14
N THR A 444 7.44 6.21 -34.29
CA THR A 444 7.03 5.30 -33.22
C THR A 444 8.22 4.54 -32.66
N LEU A 445 9.08 3.98 -33.54
CA LEU A 445 10.27 3.25 -33.13
C LEU A 445 11.27 4.16 -32.38
N SER A 446 11.44 5.40 -32.86
CA SER A 446 12.28 6.39 -32.19
C SER A 446 11.77 6.78 -30.81
N LEU A 447 10.45 6.98 -30.65
CA LEU A 447 9.83 7.26 -29.35
C LEU A 447 9.96 6.09 -28.38
N VAL A 448 9.75 4.86 -28.85
CA VAL A 448 9.95 3.65 -28.02
C VAL A 448 11.43 3.50 -27.64
N ALA A 449 12.36 3.78 -28.54
CA ALA A 449 13.79 3.69 -28.28
C ALA A 449 14.26 4.64 -27.14
N VAL A 450 13.64 5.81 -27.02
CA VAL A 450 13.91 6.76 -25.91
C VAL A 450 13.50 6.19 -24.56
N LEU A 451 12.52 5.27 -24.52
CA LEU A 451 12.05 4.65 -23.28
C LEU A 451 12.89 3.42 -22.86
N ILE A 452 13.69 2.87 -23.76
CA ILE A 452 14.52 1.67 -23.49
C ILE A 452 15.44 1.86 -22.28
N PRO A 453 16.15 2.99 -22.09
CA PRO A 453 17.00 3.20 -20.90
C PRO A 453 16.25 3.07 -19.57
N LEU A 454 14.96 3.45 -19.51
CA LEU A 454 14.15 3.31 -18.31
C LEU A 454 13.90 1.85 -17.93
N LEU A 455 13.89 0.94 -18.91
CA LEU A 455 13.70 -0.50 -18.68
C LEU A 455 14.94 -1.17 -18.09
N PHE A 456 16.12 -0.59 -18.30
CA PHE A 456 17.41 -1.08 -17.79
C PHE A 456 17.82 -0.43 -16.46
N MET A 457 16.99 0.44 -15.91
CA MET A 457 17.23 0.97 -14.56
C MET A 457 17.10 -0.17 -13.53
N GLY A 458 18.11 -0.28 -12.68
CA GLY A 458 18.08 -1.20 -11.53
C GLY A 458 17.24 -0.67 -10.36
N ASP A 459 17.17 -1.46 -9.31
CA ASP A 459 16.57 -1.12 -8.02
C ASP A 459 15.08 -0.73 -8.04
N VAL A 460 14.64 -0.12 -6.97
CA VAL A 460 13.27 0.40 -6.78
C VAL A 460 12.85 1.37 -7.89
N ALA A 461 13.76 2.27 -8.28
CA ALA A 461 13.49 3.25 -9.33
C ALA A 461 13.17 2.58 -10.66
N GLY A 462 13.93 1.55 -11.03
CA GLY A 462 13.70 0.79 -12.25
C GLY A 462 12.33 0.11 -12.28
N ARG A 463 11.90 -0.49 -11.17
CA ARG A 463 10.57 -1.12 -11.07
C ARG A 463 9.44 -0.10 -11.17
N LEU A 464 9.57 1.05 -10.50
CA LEU A 464 8.59 2.14 -10.59
C LEU A 464 8.41 2.62 -12.04
N PHE A 465 9.52 2.90 -12.70
CA PHE A 465 9.48 3.44 -14.06
C PHE A 465 9.24 2.38 -15.13
N ARG A 466 9.41 1.10 -14.82
CA ARG A 466 9.14 0.00 -15.77
C ARG A 466 7.67 -0.03 -16.19
N GLU A 467 6.73 0.00 -15.22
CA GLU A 467 5.30 0.02 -15.54
C GLU A 467 4.93 1.27 -16.34
N PHE A 468 5.47 2.43 -15.97
CA PHE A 468 5.30 3.68 -16.71
C PHE A 468 5.81 3.57 -18.15
N ALA A 469 7.07 3.15 -18.34
CA ALA A 469 7.71 3.08 -19.64
C ALA A 469 7.05 2.06 -20.58
N VAL A 470 6.71 0.88 -20.06
CA VAL A 470 6.02 -0.16 -20.84
C VAL A 470 4.60 0.28 -21.21
N THR A 471 3.84 0.87 -20.27
CA THR A 471 2.50 1.39 -20.56
C THR A 471 2.55 2.46 -21.65
N LEU A 472 3.48 3.41 -21.56
CA LEU A 472 3.66 4.45 -22.55
C LEU A 472 4.06 3.86 -23.92
N ALA A 473 5.04 2.96 -23.95
CA ALA A 473 5.50 2.31 -25.18
C ALA A 473 4.39 1.49 -25.87
N VAL A 474 3.65 0.70 -25.09
CA VAL A 474 2.52 -0.09 -25.60
C VAL A 474 1.43 0.80 -26.17
N THR A 475 1.09 1.90 -25.48
CA THR A 475 0.07 2.83 -25.95
C THR A 475 0.48 3.49 -27.27
N ILE A 476 1.76 3.89 -27.42
CA ILE A 476 2.31 4.43 -28.66
C ILE A 476 2.30 3.38 -29.78
N LEU A 477 2.65 2.14 -29.49
CA LEU A 477 2.61 1.05 -30.49
C LEU A 477 1.17 0.76 -30.96
N ILE A 478 0.20 0.71 -30.04
CA ILE A 478 -1.21 0.53 -30.39
C ILE A 478 -1.71 1.73 -31.20
N SER A 479 -1.29 2.95 -30.86
CA SER A 479 -1.57 4.16 -31.63
C SER A 479 -1.11 4.04 -33.07
N ALA A 480 0.13 3.63 -33.29
CA ALA A 480 0.67 3.44 -34.62
C ALA A 480 -0.15 2.43 -35.45
N VAL A 481 -0.56 1.30 -34.82
CA VAL A 481 -1.44 0.32 -35.48
C VAL A 481 -2.79 0.93 -35.85
N ILE A 482 -3.40 1.71 -34.96
CA ILE A 482 -4.68 2.38 -35.20
C ILE A 482 -4.53 3.47 -36.27
N SER A 483 -3.46 4.26 -36.20
CA SER A 483 -3.16 5.32 -37.18
C SER A 483 -2.85 4.81 -38.57
N LEU A 484 -2.32 3.59 -38.69
CA LEU A 484 -2.07 2.95 -39.98
C LEU A 484 -3.25 2.10 -40.51
N SER A 485 -4.25 1.81 -39.66
CA SER A 485 -5.39 0.96 -40.01
C SER A 485 -6.71 1.72 -40.00
N LEU A 486 -7.16 2.18 -38.84
CA LEU A 486 -8.45 2.83 -38.64
C LEU A 486 -8.49 4.22 -39.28
N THR A 487 -7.48 5.05 -39.02
CA THR A 487 -7.46 6.43 -39.49
C THR A 487 -7.55 6.55 -41.01
N PRO A 488 -6.75 5.83 -41.83
CA PRO A 488 -6.86 5.88 -43.30
C PRO A 488 -8.18 5.31 -43.80
N MET A 489 -8.72 4.28 -43.13
CA MET A 489 -10.02 3.71 -43.47
C MET A 489 -11.15 4.70 -43.24
N LEU A 490 -11.16 5.38 -42.08
CA LEU A 490 -12.15 6.41 -41.78
C LEU A 490 -12.02 7.62 -42.71
N CYS A 491 -10.80 8.02 -43.07
CA CYS A 491 -10.57 9.07 -44.07
C CYS A 491 -11.18 8.70 -45.42
N ALA A 492 -11.01 7.45 -45.87
CA ALA A 492 -11.56 6.97 -47.13
C ALA A 492 -13.10 6.99 -47.17
N VAL A 493 -13.75 6.77 -46.01
CA VAL A 493 -15.21 6.67 -45.90
C VAL A 493 -15.88 8.01 -45.56
N MET A 494 -15.26 8.82 -44.68
CA MET A 494 -15.88 10.00 -44.09
C MET A 494 -15.43 11.31 -44.70
N LEU A 495 -14.18 11.43 -45.17
CA LEU A 495 -13.69 12.69 -45.72
C LEU A 495 -14.33 12.97 -47.08
N ARG A 496 -14.79 14.20 -47.26
CA ARG A 496 -15.32 14.72 -48.53
C ARG A 496 -14.47 15.91 -48.96
N PRO A 497 -14.27 16.11 -50.27
CA PRO A 497 -13.56 17.28 -50.77
C PRO A 497 -14.35 18.53 -50.39
N GLU A 498 -13.78 19.36 -49.53
CA GLU A 498 -14.34 20.68 -49.24
C GLU A 498 -13.89 21.67 -50.32
N ARG A 499 -14.83 22.32 -50.97
CA ARG A 499 -14.55 23.54 -51.72
C ARG A 499 -14.25 24.64 -50.73
N HIS A 500 -13.03 25.15 -50.69
CA HIS A 500 -12.66 26.33 -49.91
C HIS A 500 -13.67 27.44 -50.20
N LYS A 501 -14.47 27.77 -49.21
CA LYS A 501 -15.23 29.02 -49.23
C LYS A 501 -14.26 30.14 -48.88
N GLU A 502 -13.81 30.87 -49.92
CA GLU A 502 -13.12 32.13 -49.74
C GLU A 502 -14.09 33.07 -48.98
N GLY A 503 -13.84 33.34 -47.70
CA GLY A 503 -14.64 34.32 -46.95
C GLY A 503 -14.77 34.17 -45.44
N GLU A 504 -14.23 33.20 -44.79
CA GLU A 504 -14.41 33.07 -43.32
C GLU A 504 -13.20 33.52 -42.52
N GLY A 505 -13.28 34.72 -41.97
CA GLY A 505 -12.53 35.17 -40.78
C GLY A 505 -11.09 35.64 -41.04
N ASN A 506 -10.84 36.93 -40.93
CA ASN A 506 -9.52 37.56 -41.06
C ASN A 506 -8.47 37.16 -39.97
N PHE A 507 -8.87 36.43 -38.94
CA PHE A 507 -7.98 36.11 -37.81
C PHE A 507 -6.90 35.12 -38.17
N PHE A 508 -7.21 33.99 -38.79
CA PHE A 508 -6.23 32.96 -39.09
C PHE A 508 -5.23 33.37 -40.19
N PRO A 509 -5.67 33.98 -41.30
CA PRO A 509 -4.73 34.55 -42.28
C PRO A 509 -3.85 35.68 -41.70
N ALA A 510 -4.34 36.46 -40.73
CA ALA A 510 -3.55 37.47 -40.05
C ALA A 510 -2.49 36.83 -39.13
N LEU A 511 -2.84 35.77 -38.40
CA LEU A 511 -1.91 35.00 -37.57
C LEU A 511 -0.81 34.34 -38.43
N LEU A 512 -1.18 33.79 -39.59
CA LEU A 512 -0.25 33.17 -40.52
C LEU A 512 0.76 34.19 -41.05
N ARG A 513 0.31 35.35 -41.50
CA ARG A 513 1.21 36.44 -41.97
C ARG A 513 2.12 36.96 -40.84
N TRP A 514 1.61 37.05 -39.61
CA TRP A 514 2.42 37.41 -38.46
C TRP A 514 3.52 36.37 -38.21
N TYR A 515 3.18 35.08 -38.27
CA TYR A 515 4.12 33.98 -38.13
C TYR A 515 5.19 33.99 -39.22
N GLU A 516 4.78 34.12 -40.50
CA GLU A 516 5.71 34.24 -41.64
C GLU A 516 6.72 35.38 -41.45
N GLY A 517 6.22 36.58 -41.10
CA GLY A 517 7.11 37.72 -40.85
C GLY A 517 8.09 37.49 -39.70
N LYS A 518 7.69 36.75 -38.64
CA LYS A 518 8.59 36.38 -37.53
C LYS A 518 9.59 35.31 -37.95
N LEU A 519 9.16 34.34 -38.73
CA LEU A 519 10.02 33.29 -39.25
C LEU A 519 11.09 33.86 -40.18
N ASP A 520 10.74 34.74 -41.11
CA ASP A 520 11.68 35.42 -41.99
C ASP A 520 12.70 36.25 -41.19
N TRP A 521 12.26 36.93 -40.15
CA TRP A 521 13.17 37.66 -39.29
C TRP A 521 14.18 36.77 -38.58
N VAL A 522 13.71 35.60 -38.03
CA VAL A 522 14.55 34.61 -37.37
C VAL A 522 15.57 34.03 -38.36
N LEU A 523 15.14 33.69 -39.56
CA LEU A 523 16.00 33.15 -40.64
C LEU A 523 17.02 34.16 -41.12
N ALA A 524 16.66 35.44 -41.13
CA ALA A 524 17.58 36.54 -41.50
C ALA A 524 18.64 36.80 -40.38
N HIS A 525 18.33 36.50 -39.12
CA HIS A 525 19.21 36.74 -37.97
C HIS A 525 19.75 35.46 -37.32
N GLN A 526 20.28 34.55 -38.12
CA GLN A 526 20.74 33.22 -37.72
C GLN A 526 21.72 33.23 -36.51
N ARG A 527 22.67 34.17 -36.51
CA ARG A 527 23.67 34.29 -35.42
C ARG A 527 23.04 34.69 -34.08
N LEU A 528 22.06 35.61 -34.09
CA LEU A 528 21.32 36.01 -32.92
C LEU A 528 20.45 34.84 -32.40
N THR A 529 19.78 34.15 -33.28
CA THR A 529 18.98 32.97 -32.96
C THR A 529 19.82 31.88 -32.33
N LEU A 530 21.01 31.60 -32.89
CA LEU A 530 21.96 30.66 -32.31
C LEU A 530 22.44 31.11 -30.93
N ALA A 531 22.75 32.38 -30.74
CA ALA A 531 23.17 32.90 -29.45
C ALA A 531 22.08 32.79 -28.38
N VAL A 532 20.82 33.05 -28.75
CA VAL A 532 19.66 32.85 -27.86
C VAL A 532 19.50 31.34 -27.53
N ALA A 533 19.61 30.46 -28.49
CA ALA A 533 19.51 29.01 -28.28
C ALA A 533 20.61 28.48 -27.33
N VAL A 534 21.86 28.92 -27.54
CA VAL A 534 22.97 28.56 -26.65
C VAL A 534 22.79 29.18 -25.27
N GLY A 535 22.34 30.45 -25.18
CA GLY A 535 22.04 31.11 -23.92
C GLY A 535 20.95 30.39 -23.10
N THR A 536 19.86 29.95 -23.74
CA THR A 536 18.81 29.16 -23.10
C THR A 536 19.31 27.80 -22.65
N LEU A 537 20.17 27.13 -23.43
CA LEU A 537 20.81 25.88 -23.04
C LEU A 537 21.68 26.05 -21.80
N LEU A 538 22.54 27.06 -21.78
CA LEU A 538 23.39 27.36 -20.64
C LEU A 538 22.57 27.72 -19.39
N LEU A 539 21.51 28.51 -19.56
CA LEU A 539 20.56 28.81 -18.48
C LEU A 539 19.88 27.54 -17.94
N SER A 540 19.46 26.65 -18.82
CA SER A 540 18.85 25.38 -18.42
C SER A 540 19.82 24.49 -17.63
N VAL A 541 21.07 24.42 -18.04
CA VAL A 541 22.13 23.69 -17.31
C VAL A 541 22.39 24.35 -15.94
N ALA A 542 22.47 25.66 -15.90
CA ALA A 542 22.66 26.41 -14.63
C ALA A 542 21.47 26.17 -13.68
N MET A 543 20.25 26.28 -14.18
CA MET A 543 19.04 26.00 -13.40
C MET A 543 19.01 24.55 -12.90
N TYR A 544 19.38 23.59 -13.75
CA TYR A 544 19.48 22.19 -13.36
C TYR A 544 20.50 21.94 -12.23
N ALA A 545 21.61 22.69 -12.24
CA ALA A 545 22.62 22.58 -11.18
C ALA A 545 22.13 23.19 -9.85
N LEU A 546 21.34 24.28 -9.91
CA LEU A 546 20.85 25.01 -8.74
C LEU A 546 19.60 24.41 -8.09
N VAL A 547 18.77 23.69 -8.86
CA VAL A 547 17.54 23.07 -8.34
C VAL A 547 17.87 21.95 -7.35
N PRO A 548 17.33 21.97 -6.11
CA PRO A 548 17.52 20.88 -5.17
C PRO A 548 16.90 19.59 -5.71
N LYS A 549 17.74 18.55 -5.76
CA LYS A 549 17.36 17.24 -6.33
C LYS A 549 16.75 16.38 -5.22
N GLY A 550 15.49 15.99 -5.36
CA GLY A 550 14.78 15.08 -4.46
C GLY A 550 13.94 14.10 -5.25
N PHE A 551 13.94 12.84 -4.84
CA PHE A 551 13.19 11.77 -5.52
C PHE A 551 11.67 11.91 -5.35
N SER A 552 11.22 12.50 -4.24
CA SER A 552 9.79 12.72 -3.97
C SER A 552 9.58 14.00 -3.18
N PRO A 553 8.62 14.86 -3.56
CA PRO A 553 8.26 16.01 -2.73
C PRO A 553 7.76 15.53 -1.38
N ARG A 554 8.30 16.10 -0.29
CA ARG A 554 7.76 15.85 1.06
C ARG A 554 6.32 16.38 1.12
N ARG A 555 5.36 15.51 0.89
CA ARG A 555 3.96 15.81 1.24
C ARG A 555 3.88 15.82 2.77
N THR A 556 3.88 16.98 3.37
CA THR A 556 3.49 17.15 4.77
C THR A 556 1.99 16.86 4.88
N ARG A 557 1.65 15.58 5.07
CA ARG A 557 0.34 15.23 5.59
C ARG A 557 0.29 15.75 7.03
N ALA A 558 -0.71 16.53 7.35
CA ALA A 558 -1.05 16.93 8.71
C ALA A 558 -1.60 15.73 9.52
N SER A 559 -0.87 14.63 9.56
CA SER A 559 -1.05 13.56 10.55
C SER A 559 0.03 13.79 11.60
N SER A 560 -0.27 14.55 12.63
CA SER A 560 0.63 14.72 13.75
C SER A 560 0.64 13.45 14.60
N ARG A 561 1.66 12.64 14.44
CA ARG A 561 1.98 11.56 15.38
C ARG A 561 2.78 12.21 16.51
N ALA A 562 2.15 12.58 17.60
CA ALA A 562 2.85 13.08 18.76
C ALA A 562 3.39 11.87 19.57
N SER A 563 4.69 11.64 19.52
CA SER A 563 5.39 10.77 20.45
C SER A 563 6.07 11.65 21.51
N ARG A 564 5.77 11.42 22.76
CA ARG A 564 6.42 12.11 23.88
C ARG A 564 7.47 11.17 24.49
N ASN A 565 8.74 11.46 24.26
CA ASN A 565 9.85 10.85 25.00
C ASN A 565 9.90 11.49 26.40
N SER A 566 9.35 10.84 27.41
CA SER A 566 9.53 11.27 28.79
C SER A 566 10.68 10.48 29.44
N ARG A 567 11.72 11.17 29.85
CA ARG A 567 12.88 10.62 30.59
C ARG A 567 12.54 10.16 32.03
N ARG A 568 11.30 10.27 32.47
CA ARG A 568 10.84 9.77 33.78
C ARG A 568 9.47 9.13 33.60
N ILE A 569 9.33 7.90 34.07
CA ILE A 569 8.05 7.21 34.15
C ILE A 569 7.25 7.85 35.28
N PRO A 570 6.21 8.66 35.03
CA PRO A 570 5.27 9.00 36.08
C PRO A 570 4.44 7.74 36.35
N ARG A 571 4.24 7.40 37.63
CA ARG A 571 3.13 6.50 38.01
C ARG A 571 1.88 7.07 37.35
N LEU A 572 1.25 6.30 36.47
CA LEU A 572 -0.03 6.65 35.85
C LEU A 572 -1.07 6.68 36.98
N ARG A 573 -1.20 7.84 37.67
CA ARG A 573 -2.43 8.15 38.37
C ARG A 573 -3.50 8.44 37.34
N PRO A 574 -4.77 8.02 37.55
CA PRO A 574 -5.86 8.44 36.69
C PRO A 574 -5.84 9.96 36.60
N TRP A 575 -5.84 10.48 35.40
CA TRP A 575 -5.52 11.88 35.08
C TRP A 575 -6.74 12.80 35.19
N PRO A 576 -7.03 13.42 36.34
CA PRO A 576 -8.09 14.43 36.45
C PRO A 576 -7.70 15.82 35.94
N GLY A 577 -6.41 16.02 35.57
CA GLY A 577 -5.85 17.35 35.28
C GLY A 577 -5.39 17.63 33.87
N ALA A 578 -5.57 16.72 32.90
CA ALA A 578 -5.06 16.87 31.55
C ALA A 578 -5.66 18.01 30.72
N ARG A 579 -6.70 18.64 31.21
CA ARG A 579 -7.37 19.75 30.49
C ARG A 579 -6.57 21.06 30.43
N LYS A 580 -5.49 21.23 31.20
CA LYS A 580 -4.86 22.55 31.37
C LYS A 580 -3.47 22.74 30.77
N ASN A 581 -2.79 21.71 30.25
CA ASN A 581 -1.38 21.84 29.82
C ASN A 581 -1.06 21.29 28.42
N PHE A 582 -1.99 21.35 27.46
CA PHE A 582 -1.65 21.19 26.06
C PHE A 582 -1.21 22.55 25.50
N PRO A 583 -0.02 22.65 24.87
CA PRO A 583 0.35 23.88 24.22
C PRO A 583 -0.62 24.23 23.10
N THR A 584 -0.98 25.48 23.04
CA THR A 584 -1.98 26.15 22.17
C THR A 584 -1.79 25.91 20.67
N CYS A 585 -0.73 25.21 20.25
CA CYS A 585 -0.45 24.90 18.84
C CYS A 585 -1.40 23.90 18.17
N CYS A 586 -2.21 23.15 18.92
CA CYS A 586 -3.16 22.18 18.34
C CYS A 586 -4.53 22.80 17.99
N TRP A 587 -4.77 24.07 18.28
CA TRP A 587 -6.08 24.72 18.11
C TRP A 587 -6.25 25.55 16.84
N LEU A 588 -5.26 25.61 15.96
CA LEU A 588 -5.30 26.48 14.77
C LEU A 588 -5.74 25.77 13.46
N ILE A 589 -6.24 24.55 13.53
CA ILE A 589 -6.90 23.92 12.38
C ILE A 589 -8.41 23.95 12.63
N ARG A 590 -9.08 25.02 12.21
CA ARG A 590 -10.55 25.03 12.06
C ARG A 590 -10.91 23.98 11.00
N PRO A 591 -11.74 22.98 11.31
CA PRO A 591 -12.24 22.07 10.29
C PRO A 591 -13.21 22.84 9.38
N TRP A 592 -13.05 22.65 8.08
CA TRP A 592 -14.09 23.03 7.11
C TRP A 592 -15.38 22.29 7.48
N PRO A 593 -16.57 22.94 7.34
CA PRO A 593 -17.82 22.29 7.67
C PRO A 593 -18.07 21.13 6.70
N GLY A 594 -18.03 19.90 7.22
CA GLY A 594 -18.24 18.66 6.46
C GLY A 594 -17.29 17.51 6.81
N TRP A 595 -16.20 17.73 7.54
CA TRP A 595 -15.26 16.67 7.92
C TRP A 595 -15.48 16.23 9.36
N ARG A 596 -16.00 15.03 9.54
CA ARG A 596 -15.94 14.31 10.83
C ARG A 596 -14.54 13.69 10.93
N SER A 597 -13.69 14.23 11.79
CA SER A 597 -12.36 13.68 12.06
C SER A 597 -12.41 12.87 13.37
N SER A 598 -12.15 11.58 13.26
CA SER A 598 -11.88 10.70 14.40
C SER A 598 -10.36 10.60 14.63
N TRP A 599 -9.92 10.70 15.90
CA TRP A 599 -8.52 10.63 16.29
C TRP A 599 -8.29 9.43 17.20
N ALA A 600 -7.29 8.63 16.89
CA ALA A 600 -6.82 7.57 17.77
C ALA A 600 -5.38 7.83 18.24
N TRP A 601 -5.12 7.65 19.52
CA TRP A 601 -3.81 7.82 20.13
C TRP A 601 -3.33 6.49 20.68
N THR A 602 -2.13 6.09 20.32
CA THR A 602 -1.42 4.97 20.93
C THR A 602 -0.19 5.48 21.66
N ALA A 603 -0.06 5.18 22.93
CA ALA A 603 1.15 5.43 23.70
C ALA A 603 1.94 4.12 23.78
N SER A 604 3.02 4.00 23.00
CA SER A 604 4.02 2.96 23.17
C SER A 604 5.15 3.50 24.03
N THR A 605 5.48 2.82 25.11
CA THR A 605 6.66 3.13 25.93
C THR A 605 7.91 2.55 25.27
N PRO A 606 8.93 3.33 24.97
CA PRO A 606 10.22 2.79 24.51
C PRO A 606 10.98 2.14 25.68
N ALA A 607 11.70 1.07 25.36
CA ALA A 607 12.59 0.36 26.26
C ALA A 607 13.70 1.27 26.80
N TRP A 608 14.11 1.04 28.04
CA TRP A 608 15.13 1.77 28.76
C TRP A 608 16.54 1.39 28.32
N PRO A 609 17.50 2.35 28.29
CA PRO A 609 18.92 2.01 28.33
C PRO A 609 19.35 1.72 29.79
N PRO A 610 20.34 0.83 30.00
CA PRO A 610 20.83 0.49 31.31
C PRO A 610 21.58 1.67 31.96
N ARG A 611 21.48 1.74 33.29
CA ARG A 611 22.37 2.57 34.10
C ARG A 611 23.57 1.74 34.51
N ALA A 612 24.72 2.36 34.38
CA ALA A 612 25.95 1.95 35.07
C ALA A 612 25.81 2.05 36.60
#